data_2426ebe8d31552c0db5dbb07d8c05111
#
_entry.id   2426ebe8d31552c0db5dbb07d8c05111
#
_cell.length_a   1.000
_cell.length_b   1.000
_cell.length_c   1.000
_cell.angle_alpha   90.00
_cell.angle_beta   90.00
_cell.angle_gamma   90.00
#
_symmetry.space_group_name_H-M   'P 1'
#
loop_
_entity.id
_entity.type
_entity.pdbx_description
1 polymer ?
#
loop_
_entity_poly.entity_id
_entity_poly.type
_entity_poly.pdbx_seq_one_letter_code
_entity_poly.pdbx_strand_id
1 'polypeptide(L)' 'MKVTIVIPNYNGKHFMEPCLASLERQTCHDFKILVVDNASTDGSLEYMKENYPDIEVIALDKNYGFSKAVNVGIRHSRTP' A
#
# COMPACT_ATOMS: atom_id res chain seq x y z
N MET A 1 20.88 -1.35 -0.90
CA MET A 1 19.98 -0.23 -1.26
C MET A 1 18.55 -0.61 -0.98
N LYS A 2 17.81 0.25 -0.28
CA LYS A 2 16.40 -0.04 0.00
C LYS A 2 15.51 0.57 -1.06
N VAL A 3 14.47 -0.16 -1.41
CA VAL A 3 13.49 0.25 -2.41
C VAL A 3 12.13 0.34 -1.73
N THR A 4 11.34 1.34 -2.07
CA THR A 4 9.97 1.44 -1.58
C THR A 4 9.02 1.08 -2.71
N ILE A 5 8.16 0.11 -2.44
CA ILE A 5 7.12 -0.29 -3.39
C ILE A 5 5.85 0.46 -3.00
N VAL A 6 5.39 1.36 -3.87
CA VAL A 6 4.18 2.14 -3.64
C VAL A 6 3.01 1.44 -4.33
N ILE A 7 2.00 1.10 -3.55
CA ILE A 7 0.81 0.42 -4.07
C ILE A 7 -0.42 1.30 -3.83
N PRO A 8 -0.98 1.91 -4.87
CA PRO A 8 -2.25 2.61 -4.73
C PRO A 8 -3.39 1.60 -4.66
N ASN A 9 -4.35 1.84 -3.79
CA ASN A 9 -5.49 0.93 -3.63
C ASN A 9 -6.79 1.70 -3.55
N TYR A 10 -7.80 1.22 -4.28
CA TYR A 10 -9.17 1.67 -4.14
C TYR A 10 -10.07 0.47 -4.34
N ASN A 11 -10.72 0.03 -3.26
CA ASN A 11 -11.62 -1.12 -3.28
C ASN A 11 -11.02 -2.36 -3.96
N GLY A 12 -9.74 -2.60 -3.71
CA GLY A 12 -9.02 -3.71 -4.30
C GLY A 12 -8.67 -4.82 -3.32
N LYS A 13 -9.54 -5.07 -2.34
CA LYS A 13 -9.25 -6.04 -1.29
C LYS A 13 -8.86 -7.41 -1.83
N HIS A 14 -9.59 -7.93 -2.82
CA HIS A 14 -9.26 -9.25 -3.37
C HIS A 14 -8.02 -9.25 -4.26
N PHE A 15 -7.53 -8.09 -4.65
CA PHE A 15 -6.23 -8.00 -5.33
C PHE A 15 -5.11 -7.83 -4.32
N MET A 16 -5.39 -7.16 -3.21
CA MET A 16 -4.41 -6.94 -2.16
C MET A 16 -3.95 -8.23 -1.52
N GLU A 17 -4.87 -9.13 -1.24
CA GLU A 17 -4.56 -10.39 -0.59
C GLU A 17 -3.48 -11.19 -1.34
N PRO A 18 -3.67 -11.55 -2.63
CA PRO A 18 -2.62 -12.27 -3.35
C PRO A 18 -1.38 -11.43 -3.61
N CYS A 19 -1.53 -10.12 -3.79
CA CYS A 19 -0.40 -9.23 -4.04
C CYS A 19 0.54 -9.19 -2.84
N LEU A 20 0.00 -8.94 -1.65
CA LEU A 20 0.81 -8.86 -0.44
C LEU A 20 1.39 -10.21 -0.06
N ALA A 21 0.63 -11.29 -0.23
CA ALA A 21 1.12 -12.62 0.02
C ALA A 21 2.30 -12.98 -0.90
N SER A 22 2.21 -12.54 -2.16
CA SER A 22 3.30 -12.76 -3.13
C SER A 22 4.56 -12.01 -2.73
N LEU A 23 4.41 -10.75 -2.29
CA LEU A 23 5.56 -9.95 -1.85
C LEU A 23 6.20 -10.54 -0.59
N GLU A 24 5.39 -11.08 0.30
CA GLU A 24 5.87 -11.69 1.53
C GLU A 24 6.72 -12.91 1.26
N ARG A 25 6.45 -13.62 0.17
CA ARG A 25 7.20 -14.82 -0.21
C ARG A 25 8.50 -14.54 -0.94
N GLN A 26 8.83 -13.28 -1.20
CA GLN A 26 10.08 -12.95 -1.86
C GLN A 26 11.27 -13.33 -0.98
N THR A 27 12.31 -13.85 -1.61
CA THR A 27 13.52 -14.22 -0.87
C THR A 27 14.35 -13.01 -0.48
N CYS A 28 14.23 -11.93 -1.24
CA CYS A 28 14.91 -10.67 -0.92
C CYS A 28 13.89 -9.71 -0.31
N HIS A 29 14.14 -9.28 0.92
CA HIS A 29 13.24 -8.37 1.63
C HIS A 29 13.86 -6.99 1.86
N ASP A 30 14.75 -6.58 0.97
CA ASP A 30 15.38 -5.27 1.06
C ASP A 30 14.48 -4.20 0.41
N PHE A 31 13.21 -4.19 0.82
CA PHE A 31 12.25 -3.21 0.34
C PHE A 31 11.21 -2.92 1.41
N LYS A 32 10.60 -1.73 1.29
CA LYS A 32 9.47 -1.33 2.11
C LYS A 32 8.23 -1.34 1.24
N ILE A 33 7.08 -1.65 1.84
CA ILE A 33 5.80 -1.59 1.14
C ILE A 33 5.02 -0.43 1.73
N LEU A 34 4.56 0.46 0.86
CA LEU A 34 3.73 1.59 1.22
C LEU A 34 2.45 1.52 0.42
N VAL A 35 1.32 1.36 1.09
CA VAL A 35 0.02 1.35 0.43
C VAL A 35 -0.63 2.71 0.63
N VAL A 36 -1.08 3.32 -0.48
CA VAL A 36 -1.84 4.56 -0.41
C VAL A 36 -3.29 4.22 -0.74
N ASP A 37 -4.15 4.30 0.27
CA ASP A 37 -5.54 3.93 0.14
C ASP A 37 -6.42 5.14 -0.19
N ASN A 38 -7.12 5.06 -1.32
CA ASN A 38 -7.97 6.12 -1.85
C ASN A 38 -9.38 6.07 -1.27
N ALA A 39 -9.49 6.00 0.06
CA ALA A 39 -10.76 5.98 0.77
C ALA A 39 -11.63 4.78 0.39
N SER A 40 -11.04 3.59 0.45
CA SER A 40 -11.74 2.34 0.14
C SER A 40 -12.89 2.08 1.12
N THR A 41 -13.94 1.46 0.61
CA THR A 41 -15.13 1.11 1.41
C THR A 41 -15.38 -0.39 1.44
N ASP A 42 -14.48 -1.19 0.91
CA ASP A 42 -14.65 -2.65 0.80
C ASP A 42 -13.96 -3.44 1.93
N GLY A 43 -13.44 -2.75 2.95
CA GLY A 43 -12.73 -3.40 4.04
C GLY A 43 -11.25 -3.60 3.78
N SER A 44 -10.70 -3.05 2.68
CA SER A 44 -9.28 -3.17 2.36
C SER A 44 -8.39 -2.68 3.49
N LEU A 45 -8.72 -1.53 4.04
CA LEU A 45 -7.91 -0.88 5.07
C LEU A 45 -7.83 -1.74 6.33
N GLU A 46 -8.99 -2.23 6.78
CA GLU A 46 -9.09 -3.08 7.96
C GLU A 46 -8.35 -4.40 7.73
N TYR A 47 -8.50 -4.98 6.54
CA TYR A 47 -7.82 -6.21 6.17
C TYR A 47 -6.31 -6.06 6.29
N MET A 48 -5.77 -4.95 5.77
CA MET A 48 -4.33 -4.72 5.81
C MET A 48 -3.82 -4.51 7.22
N LYS A 49 -4.57 -3.78 8.05
CA LYS A 49 -4.19 -3.54 9.44
C LYS A 49 -4.17 -4.82 10.26
N GLU A 50 -5.10 -5.72 10.00
CA GLU A 50 -5.19 -6.97 10.74
C GLU A 50 -4.16 -8.00 10.31
N ASN A 51 -3.91 -8.10 9.01
CA ASN A 51 -3.08 -9.17 8.46
C ASN A 51 -1.64 -8.74 8.14
N TYR A 52 -1.41 -7.45 7.95
CA TYR A 52 -0.09 -6.92 7.60
C TYR A 52 0.21 -5.66 8.41
N PRO A 53 0.29 -5.78 9.75
CA PRO A 53 0.46 -4.61 10.60
C PRO A 53 1.77 -3.85 10.41
N ASP A 54 2.77 -4.51 9.81
CA ASP A 54 4.07 -3.88 9.57
C ASP A 54 4.13 -3.07 8.29
N ILE A 55 3.12 -3.18 7.44
CA ILE A 55 3.06 -2.42 6.20
C ILE A 55 2.56 -1.02 6.50
N GLU A 56 3.26 -0.04 5.95
CA GLU A 56 2.84 1.36 6.12
C GLU A 56 1.67 1.65 5.19
N VAL A 57 0.62 2.28 5.73
CA VAL A 57 -0.58 2.60 4.96
C VAL A 57 -0.92 4.08 5.16
N ILE A 58 -1.09 4.80 4.06
CA ILE A 58 -1.60 6.17 4.08
C ILE A 58 -3.06 6.10 3.64
N ALA A 59 -3.97 6.50 4.53
CA ALA A 59 -5.40 6.50 4.23
C ALA A 59 -5.82 7.91 3.82
N LEU A 60 -6.22 8.08 2.56
CA LEU A 60 -6.69 9.36 2.07
C LEU A 60 -8.16 9.56 2.43
N ASP A 61 -8.58 10.80 2.53
CA ASP A 61 -9.96 11.14 2.95
C ASP A 61 -10.99 10.94 1.84
N LYS A 62 -10.54 10.86 0.59
CA LYS A 62 -11.41 10.57 -0.55
C LYS A 62 -10.57 10.02 -1.69
N ASN A 63 -11.24 9.56 -2.74
CA ASN A 63 -10.56 9.04 -3.92
C ASN A 63 -10.09 10.19 -4.80
N TYR A 64 -8.79 10.38 -4.86
CA TYR A 64 -8.15 11.43 -5.68
C TYR A 64 -7.66 10.90 -7.03
N GLY A 65 -7.89 9.62 -7.29
CA GLY A 65 -7.43 8.99 -8.52
C GLY A 65 -6.07 8.34 -8.38
N PHE A 66 -5.71 7.54 -9.37
CA PHE A 66 -4.49 6.74 -9.36
C PHE A 66 -3.22 7.59 -9.27
N SER A 67 -3.11 8.58 -10.17
CA SER A 67 -1.90 9.41 -10.25
C SER A 67 -1.63 10.17 -8.96
N LYS A 68 -2.69 10.70 -8.35
CA LYS A 68 -2.55 11.43 -7.10
C LYS A 68 -2.07 10.51 -5.98
N ALA A 69 -2.64 9.31 -5.89
CA ALA A 69 -2.24 8.35 -4.87
C ALA A 69 -0.77 7.97 -5.02
N VAL A 70 -0.33 7.71 -6.25
CA VAL A 70 1.07 7.37 -6.51
C VAL A 70 1.98 8.53 -6.12
N ASN A 71 1.59 9.76 -6.44
CA ASN A 71 2.41 10.93 -6.09
C ASN A 71 2.50 11.14 -4.59
N VAL A 72 1.42 10.89 -3.86
CA VAL A 72 1.44 10.97 -2.39
C VAL A 72 2.43 9.95 -1.83
N GLY A 73 2.39 8.72 -2.35
CA GLY A 73 3.31 7.67 -1.93
C GLY A 73 4.76 8.01 -2.22
N ILE A 74 5.03 8.54 -3.41
CA ILE A 74 6.38 8.92 -3.81
C ILE A 74 6.92 10.03 -2.92
N ARG A 75 6.11 11.04 -2.63
CA ARG A 75 6.53 12.13 -1.74
C ARG A 75 6.85 11.61 -0.35
N HIS A 76 6.00 10.74 0.17
CA HIS A 76 6.19 10.17 1.49
C HIS A 76 7.47 9.36 1.55
N SER A 77 7.74 8.54 0.53
CA SER A 77 8.90 7.65 0.51
C SER A 77 10.22 8.39 0.29
N ARG A 78 10.18 9.64 -0.18
CA ARG A 78 11.39 10.44 -0.38
C ARG A 78 11.90 11.05 0.90
N THR A 79 11.12 10.99 1.95
CA THR A 79 11.53 11.50 3.26
C THR A 79 12.58 10.55 3.85
N PRO A 80 13.74 11.04 4.17
CA PRO A 80 14.80 10.18 4.76
C PRO A 80 14.39 9.59 6.10
#